data_b808f6cf3e2addbd9946ecc10588ce88
#
_entry.id   b808f6cf3e2addbd9946ecc10588ce88
#
_cell.length_a   1.000
_cell.length_b   1.000
_cell.length_c   1.000
_cell.angle_alpha   90.00
_cell.angle_beta   90.00
_cell.angle_gamma   90.00
#
_symmetry.space_group_name_H-M   'P 1'
#
loop_
_entity.id
_entity.type
_entity.pdbx_description
1 polymer ?
#
loop_
_entity_poly.entity_id
_entity_poly.type
_entity_poly.pdbx_seq_one_letter_code
_entity_poly.pdbx_strand_id
1 'polypeptide(L)'
;MRKILFLVVFLGLGLAQSEGAKVYSANCQTCHQANGQGLPGAFPPLTHLDKVVQAKGGRAYLIRVVLYGLQGPLTVGGKTFNGVMPPFRQLKDREVAAVLNHVLAVFAKSKAKPFTPEEVKAQRARAFSPQKALKSRPPVK
;
A
#
# COMPACT_ATOMS: atom_id res chain seq x y z
N MET A 1 7.99 -0.78 -62.07
CA MET A 1 8.42 -0.17 -60.76
C MET A 1 7.37 -0.49 -59.70
N ARG A 2 7.60 -1.51 -58.83
CA ARG A 2 6.68 -1.93 -57.78
C ARG A 2 6.99 -1.08 -56.55
N LYS A 3 6.05 -0.21 -56.15
CA LYS A 3 6.15 0.55 -54.92
C LYS A 3 5.78 -0.37 -53.74
N ILE A 4 6.72 -0.76 -52.93
CA ILE A 4 6.52 -1.50 -51.68
C ILE A 4 6.08 -0.49 -50.63
N LEU A 5 4.81 -0.56 -50.22
CA LEU A 5 4.26 0.25 -49.16
C LEU A 5 4.60 -0.44 -47.82
N PHE A 6 5.60 0.12 -47.11
CA PHE A 6 5.92 -0.31 -45.74
C PHE A 6 4.81 0.16 -44.79
N LEU A 7 3.95 -0.77 -44.39
CA LEU A 7 2.97 -0.55 -43.33
C LEU A 7 3.70 -0.58 -41.98
N VAL A 8 4.00 0.58 -41.43
CA VAL A 8 4.54 0.69 -40.07
C VAL A 8 3.41 0.46 -39.09
N VAL A 9 3.33 -0.76 -38.56
CA VAL A 9 2.42 -1.09 -37.46
C VAL A 9 3.04 -0.52 -36.16
N PHE A 10 2.53 0.63 -35.70
CA PHE A 10 2.80 1.11 -34.36
C PHE A 10 2.08 0.17 -33.36
N LEU A 11 2.81 -0.82 -32.84
CA LEU A 11 2.38 -1.50 -31.61
C LEU A 11 2.49 -0.50 -30.47
N GLY A 12 1.37 0.14 -30.15
CA GLY A 12 1.23 0.92 -28.93
C GLY A 12 1.36 -0.03 -27.72
N LEU A 13 2.56 -0.14 -27.14
CA LEU A 13 2.73 -0.71 -25.80
C LEU A 13 2.05 0.24 -24.80
N GLY A 14 0.73 0.09 -24.66
CA GLY A 14 0.01 0.62 -23.52
C GLY A 14 0.57 -0.05 -22.28
N LEU A 15 1.33 0.69 -21.45
CA LEU A 15 1.78 0.23 -20.14
C LEU A 15 0.53 -0.05 -19.30
N ALA A 16 0.10 -1.31 -19.26
CA ALA A 16 -1.00 -1.72 -18.41
C ALA A 16 -0.61 -1.44 -16.95
N GLN A 17 -1.34 -0.54 -16.30
CA GLN A 17 -1.14 -0.24 -14.90
C GLN A 17 -1.37 -1.50 -14.06
N SER A 18 -0.45 -1.81 -13.14
CA SER A 18 -0.57 -2.98 -12.26
C SER A 18 -1.84 -2.91 -11.40
N GLU A 19 -2.37 -4.05 -10.97
CA GLU A 19 -3.54 -4.10 -10.08
C GLU A 19 -3.31 -3.28 -8.81
N GLY A 20 -2.13 -3.39 -8.20
CA GLY A 20 -1.78 -2.61 -7.01
C GLY A 20 -1.79 -1.11 -7.23
N ALA A 21 -1.32 -0.63 -8.38
CA ALA A 21 -1.37 0.78 -8.74
C ALA A 21 -2.81 1.28 -8.93
N LYS A 22 -3.68 0.47 -9.55
CA LYS A 22 -5.11 0.79 -9.71
C LYS A 22 -5.83 0.89 -8.37
N VAL A 23 -5.61 -0.10 -7.49
CA VAL A 23 -6.20 -0.10 -6.13
C VAL A 23 -5.70 1.11 -5.33
N TYR A 24 -4.40 1.44 -5.43
CA TYR A 24 -3.82 2.61 -4.77
C TYR A 24 -4.46 3.91 -5.25
N SER A 25 -4.54 4.10 -6.54
CA SER A 25 -5.13 5.30 -7.13
C SER A 25 -6.59 5.50 -6.72
N ALA A 26 -7.36 4.41 -6.68
CA ALA A 26 -8.78 4.47 -6.35
C ALA A 26 -9.08 4.68 -4.85
N ASN A 27 -8.20 4.21 -3.94
CA ASN A 27 -8.53 4.13 -2.51
C ASN A 27 -7.57 4.88 -1.58
N CYS A 28 -6.31 5.07 -1.97
CA CYS A 28 -5.24 5.52 -1.07
C CYS A 28 -4.69 6.91 -1.43
N GLN A 29 -4.63 7.22 -2.72
CA GLN A 29 -3.96 8.39 -3.28
C GLN A 29 -4.52 9.71 -2.77
N THR A 30 -5.82 9.81 -2.51
CA THR A 30 -6.46 11.05 -2.03
C THR A 30 -5.80 11.54 -0.73
N CYS A 31 -5.43 10.63 0.17
CA CYS A 31 -4.77 10.97 1.44
C CYS A 31 -3.24 10.88 1.33
N HIS A 32 -2.73 9.78 0.77
CA HIS A 32 -1.28 9.52 0.74
C HIS A 32 -0.55 10.12 -0.45
N GLN A 33 -1.24 10.82 -1.33
CA GLN A 33 -0.76 11.46 -2.57
C GLN A 33 -0.26 10.45 -3.61
N ALA A 34 -0.13 10.87 -4.88
CA ALA A 34 0.28 10.01 -5.99
C ALA A 34 1.70 9.44 -5.83
N ASN A 35 2.54 10.11 -5.06
CA ASN A 35 3.94 9.75 -4.79
C ASN A 35 4.15 9.09 -3.42
N GLY A 36 3.09 8.82 -2.64
CA GLY A 36 3.18 8.21 -1.31
C GLY A 36 3.79 9.11 -0.23
N GLN A 37 3.96 10.40 -0.47
CA GLN A 37 4.56 11.35 0.49
C GLN A 37 3.58 11.80 1.59
N GLY A 38 2.30 11.54 1.41
CA GLY A 38 1.28 12.03 2.32
C GLY A 38 1.14 13.55 2.31
N LEU A 39 0.54 14.08 3.35
CA LEU A 39 0.38 15.51 3.56
C LEU A 39 0.89 15.87 4.95
N PRO A 40 1.90 16.77 5.09
CA PRO A 40 2.44 17.16 6.38
C PRO A 40 1.35 17.60 7.36
N GLY A 41 1.41 17.07 8.59
CA GLY A 41 0.46 17.36 9.65
C GLY A 41 -0.90 16.64 9.54
N ALA A 42 -1.25 16.05 8.39
CA ALA A 42 -2.52 15.40 8.17
C ALA A 42 -2.39 13.90 7.88
N PHE A 43 -1.64 13.52 6.83
CA PHE A 43 -1.53 12.14 6.37
C PHE A 43 -0.07 11.69 6.32
N PRO A 44 0.27 10.53 6.94
CA PRO A 44 1.65 10.07 7.01
C PRO A 44 2.19 9.63 5.65
N PRO A 45 3.52 9.80 5.43
CA PRO A 45 4.18 9.26 4.25
C PRO A 45 4.27 7.73 4.32
N LEU A 46 4.23 7.08 3.15
CA LEU A 46 4.39 5.64 2.99
C LEU A 46 5.84 5.22 2.65
N THR A 47 6.74 6.18 2.53
CA THR A 47 8.14 5.97 2.16
C THR A 47 8.98 5.30 3.25
N HIS A 48 8.51 5.27 4.49
CA HIS A 48 9.21 4.69 5.64
C HIS A 48 8.81 3.24 5.97
N LEU A 49 8.00 2.59 5.12
CA LEU A 49 7.43 1.28 5.43
C LEU A 49 8.41 0.11 5.30
N ASP A 50 9.59 0.30 4.71
CA ASP A 50 10.59 -0.76 4.58
C ASP A 50 11.00 -1.32 5.96
N LYS A 51 11.32 -0.45 6.91
CA LYS A 51 11.65 -0.88 8.29
C LYS A 51 10.47 -1.55 8.98
N VAL A 52 9.25 -1.09 8.73
CA VAL A 52 8.04 -1.66 9.33
C VAL A 52 7.81 -3.10 8.82
N VAL A 53 7.88 -3.31 7.50
CA VAL A 53 7.61 -4.64 6.90
C VAL A 53 8.63 -5.69 7.32
N GLN A 54 9.88 -5.29 7.58
CA GLN A 54 10.97 -6.17 8.03
C GLN A 54 10.91 -6.48 9.53
N ALA A 55 10.26 -5.63 10.33
CA ALA A 55 10.12 -5.86 11.76
C ALA A 55 9.21 -7.06 12.06
N LYS A 56 9.49 -7.76 13.19
CA LYS A 56 8.64 -8.87 13.64
C LYS A 56 7.19 -8.41 13.81
N GLY A 57 6.26 -9.06 13.12
CA GLY A 57 4.85 -8.69 13.12
C GLY A 57 4.48 -7.55 12.14
N GLY A 58 5.45 -6.94 11.48
CA GLY A 58 5.23 -5.81 10.58
C GLY A 58 4.33 -6.12 9.39
N ARG A 59 4.50 -7.30 8.78
CA ARG A 59 3.63 -7.75 7.69
C ARG A 59 2.17 -7.84 8.11
N ALA A 60 1.92 -8.51 9.23
CA ALA A 60 0.58 -8.63 9.79
C ALA A 60 -0.01 -7.25 10.14
N TYR A 61 0.80 -6.34 10.71
CA TYR A 61 0.40 -4.97 10.99
C TYR A 61 -0.04 -4.23 9.72
N LEU A 62 0.75 -4.25 8.65
CA LEU A 62 0.42 -3.55 7.41
C LEU A 62 -0.87 -4.07 6.76
N ILE A 63 -1.12 -5.37 6.81
CA ILE A 63 -2.40 -5.95 6.36
C ILE A 63 -3.56 -5.43 7.22
N ARG A 64 -3.40 -5.41 8.55
CA ARG A 64 -4.44 -4.91 9.48
C ARG A 64 -4.73 -3.44 9.26
N VAL A 65 -3.72 -2.62 8.96
CA VAL A 65 -3.88 -1.20 8.63
C VAL A 65 -4.84 -1.02 7.47
N VAL A 66 -4.66 -1.77 6.39
CA VAL A 66 -5.55 -1.67 5.22
C VAL A 66 -6.94 -2.21 5.55
N LEU A 67 -7.03 -3.37 6.19
CA LEU A 67 -8.33 -4.02 6.46
C LEU A 67 -9.18 -3.26 7.48
N TYR A 68 -8.56 -2.75 8.54
CA TYR A 68 -9.28 -2.23 9.72
C TYR A 68 -9.10 -0.74 9.97
N GLY A 69 -8.21 -0.10 9.20
CA GLY A 69 -7.87 1.30 9.40
C GLY A 69 -6.99 1.54 10.62
N LEU A 70 -6.74 2.80 10.91
CA LEU A 70 -5.99 3.27 12.08
C LEU A 70 -6.73 4.44 12.74
N GLN A 71 -6.67 4.51 14.06
CA GLN A 71 -7.13 5.67 14.81
C GLN A 71 -6.23 5.90 16.03
N GLY A 72 -5.73 7.11 16.18
CA GLY A 72 -4.88 7.54 17.27
C GLY A 72 -3.54 8.09 16.80
N PRO A 73 -2.67 8.51 17.74
CA PRO A 73 -1.38 9.10 17.42
C PRO A 73 -0.42 8.06 16.82
N LEU A 74 0.19 8.43 15.70
CA LEU A 74 1.18 7.63 14.97
C LEU A 74 2.40 8.49 14.66
N THR A 75 3.58 8.08 15.09
CA THR A 75 4.82 8.74 14.73
C THR A 75 5.50 8.06 13.54
N VAL A 76 5.77 8.85 12.49
CA VAL A 76 6.46 8.41 11.28
C VAL A 76 7.51 9.45 10.91
N GLY A 77 8.76 9.02 10.72
CA GLY A 77 9.86 9.94 10.39
C GLY A 77 10.04 11.09 11.38
N GLY A 78 9.84 10.82 12.67
CA GLY A 78 9.95 11.83 13.74
C GLY A 78 8.78 12.81 13.85
N LYS A 79 7.75 12.67 13.01
CA LYS A 79 6.54 13.50 13.05
C LYS A 79 5.33 12.70 13.54
N THR A 80 4.51 13.32 14.39
CA THR A 80 3.29 12.69 14.90
C THR A 80 2.09 13.10 14.06
N PHE A 81 1.32 12.10 13.65
CA PHE A 81 0.05 12.22 12.96
C PHE A 81 -1.05 11.71 13.89
N ASN A 82 -2.11 12.46 14.05
CA ASN A 82 -3.25 12.09 14.91
C ASN A 82 -4.55 12.19 14.10
N GLY A 83 -4.80 11.17 13.31
CA GLY A 83 -5.95 11.13 12.41
C GLY A 83 -6.62 9.77 12.39
N VAL A 84 -7.52 9.62 11.43
CA VAL A 84 -8.25 8.37 11.17
C VAL A 84 -7.96 7.94 9.74
N MET A 85 -7.42 6.74 9.58
CA MET A 85 -7.40 6.03 8.31
C MET A 85 -8.63 5.12 8.26
N PRO A 86 -9.51 5.24 7.26
CA PRO A 86 -10.68 4.38 7.15
C PRO A 86 -10.30 2.93 6.86
N PRO A 87 -11.16 1.96 7.21
CA PRO A 87 -10.98 0.56 6.84
C PRO A 87 -11.35 0.30 5.38
N PHE A 88 -10.61 -0.59 4.71
CA PHE A 88 -10.86 -1.01 3.33
C PHE A 88 -11.22 -2.51 3.25
N ARG A 89 -12.11 -2.96 4.13
CA ARG A 89 -12.53 -4.37 4.23
C ARG A 89 -13.24 -4.89 2.98
N GLN A 90 -13.78 -4.01 2.14
CA GLN A 90 -14.42 -4.34 0.87
C GLN A 90 -13.43 -4.81 -0.20
N LEU A 91 -12.14 -4.49 -0.06
CA LEU A 91 -11.11 -4.98 -0.98
C LEU A 91 -10.93 -6.49 -0.82
N LYS A 92 -10.79 -7.19 -1.95
CA LYS A 92 -10.48 -8.63 -1.97
C LYS A 92 -9.07 -8.88 -1.42
N ASP A 93 -8.81 -10.09 -0.95
CA ASP A 93 -7.49 -10.44 -0.39
C ASP A 93 -6.35 -10.20 -1.39
N ARG A 94 -6.56 -10.51 -2.67
CA ARG A 94 -5.58 -10.24 -3.72
C ARG A 94 -5.35 -8.74 -3.95
N GLU A 95 -6.38 -7.92 -3.82
CA GLU A 95 -6.29 -6.46 -3.99
C GLU A 95 -5.51 -5.82 -2.84
N VAL A 96 -5.74 -6.28 -1.61
CA VAL A 96 -4.95 -5.85 -0.44
C VAL A 96 -3.49 -6.26 -0.59
N ALA A 97 -3.20 -7.49 -1.00
CA ALA A 97 -1.83 -7.93 -1.26
C ALA A 97 -1.18 -7.10 -2.38
N ALA A 98 -1.90 -6.88 -3.48
CA ALA A 98 -1.40 -6.11 -4.63
C ALA A 98 -1.08 -4.65 -4.27
N VAL A 99 -1.95 -3.96 -3.51
CA VAL A 99 -1.70 -2.57 -3.12
C VAL A 99 -0.54 -2.45 -2.14
N LEU A 100 -0.40 -3.37 -1.19
CA LEU A 100 0.76 -3.40 -0.29
C LEU A 100 2.06 -3.64 -1.05
N ASN A 101 2.07 -4.55 -2.02
CA ASN A 101 3.22 -4.80 -2.88
C ASN A 101 3.60 -3.55 -3.71
N HIS A 102 2.60 -2.87 -4.26
CA HIS A 102 2.83 -1.61 -4.99
C HIS A 102 3.45 -0.55 -4.07
N VAL A 103 2.88 -0.31 -2.91
CA VAL A 103 3.36 0.69 -1.94
C VAL A 103 4.79 0.39 -1.50
N LEU A 104 5.09 -0.87 -1.17
CA LEU A 104 6.43 -1.25 -0.73
C LEU A 104 7.47 -1.12 -1.84
N ALA A 105 7.15 -1.57 -3.05
CA ALA A 105 8.09 -1.52 -4.17
C ALA A 105 8.32 -0.08 -4.67
N VAL A 106 7.22 0.68 -4.84
CA VAL A 106 7.28 1.99 -5.52
C VAL A 106 7.65 3.12 -4.57
N PHE A 107 7.06 3.17 -3.38
CA PHE A 107 7.27 4.29 -2.46
C PHE A 107 8.33 4.00 -1.40
N ALA A 108 8.27 2.85 -0.75
CA ALA A 108 9.21 2.48 0.29
C ALA A 108 10.53 1.89 -0.26
N LYS A 109 10.61 1.58 -1.56
CA LYS A 109 11.79 0.96 -2.20
C LYS A 109 12.26 -0.31 -1.49
N SER A 110 11.31 -1.04 -0.88
CA SER A 110 11.57 -2.24 -0.10
C SER A 110 11.87 -3.44 -1.01
N LYS A 111 12.81 -4.28 -0.59
CA LYS A 111 13.10 -5.58 -1.18
C LYS A 111 12.45 -6.74 -0.40
N ALA A 112 11.51 -6.43 0.50
CA ALA A 112 10.79 -7.44 1.25
C ALA A 112 10.02 -8.39 0.31
N LYS A 113 9.87 -9.65 0.73
CA LYS A 113 9.08 -10.64 0.01
C LYS A 113 7.67 -10.09 -0.27
N PRO A 114 7.12 -10.28 -1.47
CA PRO A 114 5.76 -9.85 -1.78
C PRO A 114 4.71 -10.44 -0.82
N PHE A 115 3.68 -9.67 -0.53
CA PHE A 115 2.48 -10.15 0.18
C PHE A 115 1.68 -11.10 -0.70
N THR A 116 1.05 -12.08 -0.06
CA THR A 116 0.17 -13.03 -0.73
C THR A 116 -1.29 -12.87 -0.25
N PRO A 117 -2.27 -13.28 -1.05
CA PRO A 117 -3.68 -13.27 -0.63
C PRO A 117 -3.93 -14.14 0.62
N GLU A 118 -3.17 -15.22 0.81
CA GLU A 118 -3.29 -16.11 1.97
C GLU A 118 -2.90 -15.41 3.27
N GLU A 119 -1.84 -14.57 3.25
CA GLU A 119 -1.47 -13.74 4.40
C GLU A 119 -2.59 -12.77 4.76
N VAL A 120 -3.23 -12.19 3.77
CA VAL A 120 -4.37 -11.26 3.97
C VAL A 120 -5.56 -12.01 4.56
N LYS A 121 -5.93 -13.16 4.00
CA LYS A 121 -7.00 -14.03 4.49
C LYS A 121 -6.81 -14.40 5.97
N ALA A 122 -5.58 -14.75 6.35
CA ALA A 122 -5.25 -15.09 7.73
C ALA A 122 -5.46 -13.91 8.71
N GLN A 123 -5.22 -12.66 8.27
CA GLN A 123 -5.48 -11.48 9.08
C GLN A 123 -6.95 -11.08 9.08
N ARG A 124 -7.67 -11.30 7.97
CA ARG A 124 -9.12 -11.03 7.86
C ARG A 124 -9.94 -11.91 8.80
N ALA A 125 -9.50 -13.12 9.08
CA ALA A 125 -10.14 -14.02 10.04
C ALA A 125 -10.10 -13.51 11.50
N ARG A 126 -9.35 -12.44 11.77
CA ARG A 126 -9.21 -11.84 13.11
C ARG A 126 -9.92 -10.49 13.13
N ALA A 127 -10.74 -10.24 14.17
CA ALA A 127 -11.38 -8.95 14.35
C ALA A 127 -10.42 -7.95 15.02
N PHE A 128 -10.28 -6.76 14.41
CA PHE A 128 -9.53 -5.64 14.99
C PHE A 128 -10.39 -4.37 14.93
N SER A 129 -10.26 -3.52 15.95
CA SER A 129 -10.62 -2.12 15.86
C SER A 129 -9.46 -1.31 15.28
N PRO A 130 -9.68 -0.10 14.73
CA PRO A 130 -8.59 0.77 14.26
C PRO A 130 -7.55 1.05 15.34
N GLN A 131 -7.97 1.24 16.59
CA GLN A 131 -7.07 1.44 17.73
C GLN A 131 -6.25 0.19 18.05
N LYS A 132 -6.86 -1.01 17.97
CA LYS A 132 -6.16 -2.27 18.18
C LYS A 132 -5.18 -2.56 17.02
N ALA A 133 -5.53 -2.19 15.80
CA ALA A 133 -4.63 -2.26 14.67
C ALA A 133 -3.39 -1.37 14.89
N LEU A 134 -3.60 -0.11 15.31
CA LEU A 134 -2.51 0.81 15.65
C LEU A 134 -1.59 0.25 16.74
N LYS A 135 -2.15 -0.29 17.83
CA LYS A 135 -1.37 -0.89 18.94
C LYS A 135 -0.55 -2.11 18.50
N SER A 136 -0.89 -2.74 17.39
CA SER A 136 -0.14 -3.89 16.86
C SER A 136 1.08 -3.47 16.01
N ARG A 137 1.37 -2.17 15.90
CA ARG A 137 2.54 -1.67 15.19
C ARG A 137 3.83 -2.15 15.85
N PRO A 138 4.74 -2.77 15.12
CA PRO A 138 6.02 -3.18 15.70
C PRO A 138 6.88 -1.94 16.01
N PRO A 139 7.75 -2.01 17.04
CA PRO A 139 8.75 -0.98 17.26
C PRO A 139 9.72 -0.96 16.08
N VAL A 140 9.92 0.22 15.51
CA VAL A 140 10.92 0.47 14.46
C VAL A 140 11.82 1.61 14.91
N LYS A 141 13.13 1.38 14.86
CA LYS A 141 14.16 2.38 15.16
C LYS A 141 14.59 3.13 13.91
#